data_5e0aba9a9832b483e7d664931c0fd832
#
_entry.id   5e0aba9a9832b483e7d664931c0fd832
#
_cell.length_a   1.000
_cell.length_b   1.000
_cell.length_c   1.000
_cell.angle_alpha   90.00
_cell.angle_beta   90.00
_cell.angle_gamma   90.00
#
_symmetry.space_group_name_H-M   'P 1'
#
loop_
_entity.id
_entity.type
_entity.pdbx_description
1 polymer ?
#
loop_
_entity_poly.entity_id
_entity_poly.type
_entity_poly.pdbx_seq_one_letter_code
_entity_poly.pdbx_strand_id
1 'polypeptide(L)'
;MARMKFLCDADRCIECNACVTACKNEHEVPWGINRRRVVTINDGKPGERSISMACMHCTDAPCAAVCPVNCFYTTADAVVLHSKDLCIGCGYCFYACPFGAPQY
;
A
#
# COMPACT_ATOMS: atom_id res chain seq x y z
N MET A 1 -22.67 -2.41 1.03
CA MET A 1 -21.60 -1.41 1.21
C MET A 1 -20.70 -1.36 -0.01
N ALA A 2 -20.39 -0.18 -0.48
CA ALA A 2 -19.49 -0.01 -1.61
C ALA A 2 -18.05 -0.35 -1.18
N ARG A 3 -17.34 -1.08 -2.03
CA ARG A 3 -15.94 -1.37 -1.84
C ARG A 3 -15.11 -0.23 -2.47
N MET A 4 -14.35 0.47 -1.68
CA MET A 4 -13.53 1.59 -2.15
C MET A 4 -12.33 1.08 -2.94
N LYS A 5 -12.00 1.77 -4.03
CA LYS A 5 -10.89 1.42 -4.91
C LYS A 5 -10.12 2.66 -5.35
N PHE A 6 -8.91 2.45 -5.82
CA PHE A 6 -8.04 3.50 -6.35
C PHE A 6 -7.81 3.25 -7.84
N LEU A 7 -8.03 4.28 -8.67
CA LEU A 7 -7.79 4.19 -10.10
C LEU A 7 -6.50 4.93 -10.46
N CYS A 8 -5.56 4.23 -11.08
CA CYS A 8 -4.34 4.82 -11.62
C CYS A 8 -4.30 4.60 -13.12
N ASP A 9 -4.24 5.70 -13.88
CA ASP A 9 -4.09 5.64 -15.34
C ASP A 9 -2.60 5.66 -15.68
N ALA A 10 -2.04 4.49 -15.98
CA ALA A 10 -0.61 4.35 -16.25
C ALA A 10 -0.17 5.08 -17.50
N ASP A 11 -1.08 5.29 -18.47
CA ASP A 11 -0.74 6.02 -19.70
C ASP A 11 -0.54 7.52 -19.46
N ARG A 12 -1.13 8.05 -18.40
CA ARG A 12 -1.06 9.47 -18.05
C ARG A 12 -0.10 9.79 -16.93
N CYS A 13 0.45 8.77 -16.29
CA CYS A 13 1.36 8.97 -15.16
C CYS A 13 2.68 9.57 -15.62
N ILE A 14 3.08 10.70 -15.01
CA ILE A 14 4.33 11.40 -15.35
C ILE A 14 5.37 11.34 -14.24
N GLU A 15 5.15 10.50 -13.23
CA GLU A 15 6.07 10.31 -12.11
C GLU A 15 6.31 11.58 -11.29
N CYS A 16 5.33 12.45 -11.19
CA CYS A 16 5.47 13.70 -10.43
C CYS A 16 5.45 13.50 -8.91
N ASN A 17 5.05 12.30 -8.43
CA ASN A 17 4.96 11.95 -7.00
C ASN A 17 3.93 12.78 -6.21
N ALA A 18 3.00 13.43 -6.90
CA ALA A 18 1.94 14.19 -6.22
C ALA A 18 1.05 13.28 -5.38
N CYS A 19 0.75 12.06 -5.88
CA CYS A 19 -0.05 11.07 -5.16
C CYS A 19 0.65 10.62 -3.87
N VAL A 20 1.96 10.46 -3.91
CA VAL A 20 2.78 10.09 -2.74
C VAL A 20 2.75 11.19 -1.70
N THR A 21 2.96 12.43 -2.14
CA THR A 21 2.95 13.60 -1.25
C THR A 21 1.58 13.85 -0.65
N ALA A 22 0.52 13.71 -1.45
CA ALA A 22 -0.85 13.89 -0.98
C ALA A 22 -1.20 12.88 0.11
N CYS A 23 -0.85 11.61 -0.09
CA CYS A 23 -1.08 10.56 0.90
C CYS A 23 -0.31 10.84 2.19
N LYS A 24 0.93 11.28 2.05
CA LYS A 24 1.80 11.58 3.19
C LYS A 24 1.25 12.74 4.02
N ASN A 25 0.75 13.79 3.37
CA ASN A 25 0.18 14.94 4.05
C ASN A 25 -1.16 14.63 4.71
N GLU A 26 -2.03 13.90 4.01
CA GLU A 26 -3.36 13.55 4.53
C GLU A 26 -3.30 12.69 5.78
N HIS A 27 -2.34 11.77 5.84
CA HIS A 27 -2.23 10.82 6.94
C HIS A 27 -1.09 11.14 7.92
N GLU A 28 -0.42 12.27 7.75
CA GLU A 28 0.68 12.71 8.63
C GLU A 28 1.74 11.63 8.84
N VAL A 29 2.18 11.02 7.72
CA VAL A 29 3.15 9.94 7.75
C VAL A 29 4.54 10.47 8.08
N PRO A 30 5.30 9.82 9.01
CA PRO A 30 6.63 10.27 9.41
C PRO A 30 7.66 10.21 8.29
N TRP A 31 8.78 10.90 8.49
CA TRP A 31 9.91 10.86 7.57
C TRP A 31 10.40 9.43 7.35
N GLY A 32 10.81 9.15 6.11
CA GLY A 32 11.37 7.85 5.73
C GLY A 32 10.33 6.77 5.44
N ILE A 33 9.06 7.08 5.61
CA ILE A 33 7.95 6.14 5.35
C ILE A 33 7.02 6.73 4.32
N ASN A 34 6.71 5.96 3.29
CA ASN A 34 5.74 6.34 2.27
C ASN A 34 4.71 5.21 2.12
N ARG A 35 3.44 5.50 2.36
CA ARG A 35 2.38 4.51 2.18
C ARG A 35 2.11 4.21 0.72
N ARG A 36 2.43 5.14 -0.15
CA ARG A 36 2.26 5.03 -1.59
C ARG A 36 3.57 5.37 -2.29
N ARG A 37 3.82 4.74 -3.42
CA ARG A 37 5.03 4.98 -4.21
C ARG A 37 4.74 4.81 -5.69
N VAL A 38 5.53 5.46 -6.51
CA VAL A 38 5.45 5.35 -7.97
C VAL A 38 6.51 4.37 -8.44
N VAL A 39 6.08 3.35 -9.17
CA VAL A 39 6.95 2.30 -9.71
C VAL A 39 6.95 2.39 -11.23
N THR A 40 8.14 2.36 -11.82
CA THR A 40 8.30 2.39 -13.27
C THR A 40 8.45 0.97 -13.79
N ILE A 41 7.65 0.63 -14.81
CA ILE A 41 7.68 -0.68 -15.45
C ILE A 41 8.39 -0.53 -16.78
N ASN A 42 9.32 -1.44 -17.10
CA ASN A 42 10.11 -1.44 -18.35
C ASN A 42 10.92 -0.16 -18.52
N ASP A 43 11.55 0.31 -17.45
CA ASP A 43 12.36 1.53 -17.46
C ASP A 43 13.41 1.49 -18.58
N GLY A 44 13.40 2.54 -19.41
CA GLY A 44 14.33 2.66 -20.53
C GLY A 44 14.04 1.79 -21.72
N LYS A 45 12.90 1.09 -21.77
CA LYS A 45 12.50 0.22 -22.88
C LYS A 45 11.21 0.72 -23.54
N PRO A 46 10.94 0.33 -24.79
CA PRO A 46 9.64 0.65 -25.41
C PRO A 46 8.50 0.10 -24.56
N GLY A 47 7.45 0.89 -24.40
CA GLY A 47 6.31 0.52 -23.55
C GLY A 47 6.49 0.83 -22.09
N GLU A 48 7.46 1.67 -21.74
CA GLU A 48 7.64 2.15 -20.35
C GLU A 48 6.37 2.79 -19.82
N ARG A 49 5.99 2.39 -18.62
CA ARG A 49 4.82 2.92 -17.92
C ARG A 49 5.14 3.05 -16.43
N SER A 50 4.48 3.99 -15.80
CA SER A 50 4.60 4.20 -14.34
C SER A 50 3.26 3.99 -13.69
N ILE A 51 3.26 3.38 -12.51
CA ILE A 51 2.05 3.16 -11.73
C ILE A 51 2.24 3.61 -10.30
N SER A 52 1.14 4.09 -9.70
CA SER A 52 1.09 4.46 -8.29
C SER A 52 0.67 3.24 -7.47
N MET A 53 1.55 2.75 -6.62
CA MET A 53 1.35 1.52 -5.85
C MET A 53 1.20 1.80 -4.36
N ALA A 54 0.29 1.10 -3.73
CA ALA A 54 0.09 1.12 -2.28
C ALA A 54 -0.58 -0.18 -1.87
N CYS A 55 -1.02 -0.27 -0.62
CA CYS A 55 -1.81 -1.40 -0.15
C CYS A 55 -3.04 -1.60 -1.03
N MET A 56 -3.28 -2.84 -1.43
CA MET A 56 -4.40 -3.21 -2.30
C MET A 56 -5.67 -3.53 -1.52
N HIS A 57 -5.64 -3.51 -0.20
CA HIS A 57 -6.78 -3.83 0.67
C HIS A 57 -7.44 -5.15 0.26
N CYS A 58 -6.62 -6.21 0.22
CA CYS A 58 -7.02 -7.52 -0.30
C CYS A 58 -8.20 -8.09 0.45
N THR A 59 -9.09 -8.77 -0.29
CA THR A 59 -10.21 -9.48 0.31
C THR A 59 -9.71 -10.62 1.20
N ASP A 60 -8.71 -11.35 0.74
CA ASP A 60 -8.10 -12.48 1.43
C ASP A 60 -6.65 -12.13 1.74
N ALA A 61 -6.46 -11.19 2.65
CA ALA A 61 -5.17 -10.55 2.88
C ALA A 61 -4.14 -11.53 3.45
N PRO A 62 -3.03 -11.81 2.73
CA PRO A 62 -1.97 -12.67 3.27
C PRO A 62 -1.29 -12.05 4.50
N CYS A 63 -1.20 -10.72 4.56
CA CYS A 63 -0.61 -10.05 5.72
C CYS A 63 -1.41 -10.33 7.00
N ALA A 64 -2.73 -10.32 6.90
CA ALA A 64 -3.59 -10.66 8.04
C ALA A 64 -3.48 -12.14 8.41
N ALA A 65 -3.35 -13.01 7.41
CA ALA A 65 -3.27 -14.45 7.62
C ALA A 65 -2.02 -14.87 8.38
N VAL A 66 -0.89 -14.19 8.16
CA VAL A 66 0.39 -14.55 8.80
C VAL A 66 0.65 -13.81 10.10
N CYS A 67 -0.17 -12.82 10.46
CA CYS A 67 0.05 -12.04 11.67
C CYS A 67 -0.18 -12.89 12.92
N PRO A 68 0.85 -13.08 13.78
CA PRO A 68 0.71 -13.95 14.97
C PRO A 68 -0.17 -13.37 16.06
N VAL A 69 -0.39 -12.06 16.05
CA VAL A 69 -1.18 -11.35 17.07
C VAL A 69 -2.47 -10.75 16.52
N ASN A 70 -2.82 -11.05 15.28
CA ASN A 70 -4.06 -10.60 14.63
C ASN A 70 -4.23 -9.08 14.67
N CYS A 71 -3.17 -8.33 14.29
CA CYS A 71 -3.19 -6.87 14.26
C CYS A 71 -4.07 -6.30 13.16
N PHE A 72 -4.39 -7.07 12.14
CA PHE A 72 -5.10 -6.56 10.96
C PHE A 72 -6.60 -6.77 11.09
N TYR A 73 -7.35 -5.81 10.63
CA TYR A 73 -8.81 -5.89 10.60
C TYR A 73 -9.34 -5.19 9.35
N THR A 74 -10.54 -5.58 8.94
CA THR A 74 -11.19 -5.05 7.75
C THR A 74 -12.41 -4.26 8.15
N THR A 75 -12.54 -3.03 7.63
CA THR A 75 -13.70 -2.19 7.89
C THR A 75 -14.89 -2.58 7.00
N ALA A 76 -16.05 -1.98 7.27
CA ALA A 76 -17.25 -2.20 6.47
C ALA A 76 -17.08 -1.82 4.99
N ASP A 77 -16.18 -0.87 4.71
CA ASP A 77 -15.87 -0.43 3.34
C ASP A 77 -14.81 -1.29 2.65
N ALA A 78 -14.47 -2.44 3.24
CA ALA A 78 -13.43 -3.35 2.75
C ALA A 78 -12.02 -2.75 2.77
N VAL A 79 -11.78 -1.85 3.71
CA VAL A 79 -10.46 -1.25 3.94
C VAL A 79 -9.72 -2.09 4.99
N VAL A 80 -8.51 -2.55 4.66
CA VAL A 80 -7.67 -3.33 5.59
C VAL A 80 -6.81 -2.37 6.38
N LEU A 81 -6.93 -2.42 7.71
CA LEU A 81 -6.21 -1.55 8.63
C LEU A 81 -5.37 -2.35 9.61
N HIS A 82 -4.38 -1.69 10.19
CA HIS A 82 -3.43 -2.30 11.11
C HIS A 82 -3.52 -1.63 12.47
N SER A 83 -3.64 -2.43 13.52
CA SER A 83 -3.64 -1.94 14.90
C SER A 83 -2.21 -1.93 15.44
N LYS A 84 -1.62 -0.75 15.56
CA LYS A 84 -0.24 -0.59 16.02
C LYS A 84 -0.04 -1.03 17.47
N ASP A 85 -1.08 -0.91 18.28
CA ASP A 85 -1.00 -1.25 19.70
C ASP A 85 -0.77 -2.73 19.94
N LEU A 86 -1.22 -3.59 19.03
CA LEU A 86 -1.07 -5.04 19.12
C LEU A 86 0.19 -5.55 18.45
N CYS A 87 0.81 -4.74 17.60
CA CYS A 87 1.93 -5.16 16.76
C CYS A 87 3.18 -5.44 17.57
N ILE A 88 3.82 -6.60 17.30
CA ILE A 88 5.08 -7.00 17.96
C ILE A 88 6.31 -6.79 17.06
N GLY A 89 6.13 -6.25 15.85
CA GLY A 89 7.23 -5.92 14.96
C GLY A 89 7.95 -7.11 14.32
N CYS A 90 7.28 -8.25 14.17
CA CYS A 90 7.90 -9.46 13.64
C CYS A 90 8.24 -9.38 12.14
N GLY A 91 7.57 -8.51 11.38
CA GLY A 91 7.83 -8.34 9.95
C GLY A 91 7.24 -9.40 9.04
N TYR A 92 6.47 -10.33 9.55
CA TYR A 92 5.86 -11.39 8.72
C TYR A 92 4.97 -10.81 7.62
N CYS A 93 4.21 -9.77 7.94
CA CYS A 93 3.34 -9.10 6.97
C CYS A 93 4.13 -8.49 5.81
N PHE A 94 5.31 -7.96 6.09
CA PHE A 94 6.19 -7.41 5.05
C PHE A 94 6.60 -8.50 4.04
N TYR A 95 6.95 -9.68 4.53
CA TYR A 95 7.35 -10.79 3.65
C TYR A 95 6.16 -11.43 2.94
N ALA A 96 4.98 -11.40 3.54
CA ALA A 96 3.78 -12.01 2.96
C ALA A 96 3.16 -11.17 1.85
N CYS A 97 3.32 -9.85 1.91
CA CYS A 97 2.71 -8.94 0.94
C CYS A 97 3.46 -8.97 -0.39
N PRO A 98 2.81 -9.34 -1.51
CA PRO A 98 3.48 -9.36 -2.82
C PRO A 98 3.78 -7.96 -3.35
N PHE A 99 3.17 -6.92 -2.76
CA PHE A 99 3.34 -5.53 -3.21
C PHE A 99 4.28 -4.73 -2.31
N GLY A 100 4.79 -5.33 -1.24
CA GLY A 100 5.70 -4.64 -0.32
C GLY A 100 5.07 -3.46 0.41
N ALA A 101 3.75 -3.50 0.66
CA ALA A 101 3.04 -2.38 1.28
C ALA A 101 3.37 -2.16 2.76
N PRO A 102 3.45 -3.21 3.63
CA PRO A 102 3.74 -2.99 5.04
C PRO A 102 5.13 -2.41 5.28
N GLN A 103 5.21 -1.46 6.22
CA GLN A 103 6.46 -0.84 6.64
C GLN A 103 6.47 -0.70 8.16
N TYR A 104 7.64 -0.77 8.75
CA TYR A 104 7.80 -0.61 10.21
C TYR A 104 9.17 -0.03 10.56
#